data_c7a74b53526fb77e0548a0eca84da5b6
#
_entry.id   c7a74b53526fb77e0548a0eca84da5b6
#
_cell.length_a   1.000
_cell.length_b   1.000
_cell.length_c   1.000
_cell.angle_alpha   90.00
_cell.angle_beta   90.00
_cell.angle_gamma   90.00
#
_symmetry.space_group_name_H-M   'P 1'
#
loop_
_entity.id
_entity.type
_entity.pdbx_description
1 polymer ?
#
loop_
_entity_poly.entity_id
_entity_poly.type
_entity_poly.pdbx_seq_one_letter_code
_entity_poly.pdbx_strand_id
1 'polypeptide(L)'
;MTSDPRRSRRNSGVRLPAWALLLLLALGLLVLGLSSVWLFRTVRGLAATTDGIGVPVFDDAATAQPGQSAPIVVQGTPITDSGSVAPEAIPDWTGTQRVNILLLGVDLRCEEEGPTHSDTIIVATIDPLSQSMAMLSLPRDLWVEIPNYGVNRINQAYFWGQADEYPGGGPQLALETVEAFLGIPIDYYVAVDFQAVIDFVDLMGGVVIEVPERIDDQSYPDNCYGYDPFTIEAGQQRLDGVTALKYARTRATFGGDVDRAGRQQQVINAVRQQATQLDNLPQLLFSAPQLWQSYQSHVTTNLSFDEALQLANLVRSMPGENIRNVVLDYSYVYNDTTFDGQQVLVPVREKIRVLRDEVFAPPVVPTPAIEALPTAITVEDARVAVFNGTPTFGLAAETQTFLLSQDVNVTVIGNADSATYSTTQIIDYGSHPGTVQYLIRLMNIPPLNVSTGSNPAGDFDVLVILGSDWQIP
;
A
#
# COMPACT_ATOMS: atom_id res chain seq x y z
N MET A 1 39.30 13.81 62.96
CA MET A 1 39.38 15.21 62.55
C MET A 1 39.50 15.19 61.04
N THR A 2 38.53 15.57 60.20
CA THR A 2 37.57 16.68 60.18
C THR A 2 36.33 16.26 59.38
N SER A 3 35.21 16.65 59.85
CA SER A 3 33.84 16.44 59.34
C SER A 3 33.53 17.35 58.14
N ASP A 4 32.94 16.77 57.12
CA ASP A 4 32.34 17.46 55.98
C ASP A 4 30.78 17.55 56.15
N PRO A 5 30.16 18.72 56.21
CA PRO A 5 28.70 18.86 56.34
C PRO A 5 28.07 19.02 54.97
N ARG A 6 27.39 17.97 54.48
CA ARG A 6 26.48 18.07 53.30
C ARG A 6 25.29 19.00 53.55
N ARG A 7 25.29 20.15 52.89
CA ARG A 7 24.15 21.08 52.84
C ARG A 7 23.05 20.46 51.97
N SER A 8 21.93 20.07 52.57
CA SER A 8 20.70 19.76 51.89
C SER A 8 20.06 21.07 51.36
N ARG A 9 19.96 21.23 50.04
CA ARG A 9 19.12 22.28 49.45
C ARG A 9 17.67 21.86 49.61
N ARG A 10 16.91 22.56 50.49
CA ARG A 10 15.47 22.54 50.56
C ARG A 10 14.92 23.26 49.31
N ASN A 11 14.25 22.55 48.40
CA ASN A 11 13.40 23.12 47.37
C ASN A 11 12.18 23.73 48.08
N SER A 12 12.11 25.04 48.17
CA SER A 12 10.92 25.76 48.57
C SER A 12 9.96 25.89 47.39
N GLY A 13 9.14 24.84 47.16
CA GLY A 13 8.01 24.95 46.26
C GLY A 13 7.05 26.05 46.76
N VAL A 14 6.84 27.06 45.93
CA VAL A 14 5.83 28.11 46.18
C VAL A 14 4.46 27.46 46.18
N ARG A 15 3.88 27.24 47.36
CA ARG A 15 2.49 26.80 47.52
C ARG A 15 1.59 27.97 47.29
N LEU A 16 0.96 28.05 46.13
CA LEU A 16 -0.11 29.05 45.89
C LEU A 16 -1.29 28.79 46.86
N PRO A 17 -1.82 29.81 47.49
CA PRO A 17 -2.99 29.66 48.37
C PRO A 17 -4.22 29.24 47.57
N ALA A 18 -5.09 28.42 48.17
CA ALA A 18 -6.24 27.80 47.51
C ALA A 18 -7.15 28.81 46.75
N TRP A 19 -7.27 30.04 47.25
CA TRP A 19 -8.02 31.11 46.59
C TRP A 19 -7.38 31.58 45.27
N ALA A 20 -6.03 31.50 45.12
CA ALA A 20 -5.33 31.83 43.89
C ALA A 20 -5.56 30.77 42.83
N LEU A 21 -5.64 29.48 43.21
CA LEU A 21 -6.02 28.38 42.31
C LEU A 21 -7.47 28.52 41.82
N LEU A 22 -8.39 28.92 42.71
CA LEU A 22 -9.79 29.17 42.32
C LEU A 22 -9.91 30.39 41.39
N LEU A 23 -9.09 31.42 41.59
CA LEU A 23 -9.05 32.57 40.67
C LEU A 23 -8.51 32.21 39.29
N LEU A 24 -7.46 31.39 39.23
CA LEU A 24 -6.91 30.89 37.95
C LEU A 24 -7.91 30.00 37.23
N LEU A 25 -8.65 29.17 37.94
CA LEU A 25 -9.70 28.31 37.40
C LEU A 25 -10.88 29.12 36.87
N ALA A 26 -11.33 30.16 37.63
CA ALA A 26 -12.37 31.08 37.19
C ALA A 26 -11.94 31.90 35.97
N LEU A 27 -10.67 32.35 35.90
CA LEU A 27 -10.11 33.04 34.74
C LEU A 27 -10.02 32.12 33.51
N GLY A 28 -9.63 30.86 33.70
CA GLY A 28 -9.61 29.86 32.63
C GLY A 28 -11.01 29.59 32.06
N LEU A 29 -12.02 29.43 32.90
CA LEU A 29 -13.42 29.28 32.49
C LEU A 29 -13.96 30.50 31.76
N LEU A 30 -13.57 31.72 32.21
CA LEU A 30 -13.98 32.98 31.59
C LEU A 30 -13.34 33.13 30.18
N VAL A 31 -12.08 32.74 30.00
CA VAL A 31 -11.39 32.72 28.70
C VAL A 31 -12.03 31.70 27.78
N LEU A 32 -12.36 30.50 28.27
CA LEU A 32 -13.08 29.49 27.52
C LEU A 32 -14.48 29.92 27.10
N GLY A 33 -15.21 30.59 27.98
CA GLY A 33 -16.52 31.17 27.70
C GLY A 33 -16.45 32.28 26.64
N LEU A 34 -15.47 33.17 26.72
CA LEU A 34 -15.28 34.27 25.78
C LEU A 34 -14.82 33.74 24.40
N SER A 35 -13.95 32.72 24.38
CA SER A 35 -13.51 32.09 23.11
C SER A 35 -14.66 31.36 22.43
N SER A 36 -15.53 30.68 23.16
CA SER A 36 -16.72 30.01 22.59
C SER A 36 -17.71 31.04 22.02
N VAL A 37 -17.95 32.17 22.71
CA VAL A 37 -18.81 33.23 22.21
C VAL A 37 -18.19 33.92 20.97
N TRP A 38 -16.87 34.10 20.97
CA TRP A 38 -16.16 34.66 19.81
C TRP A 38 -16.21 33.72 18.62
N LEU A 39 -15.96 32.42 18.82
CA LEU A 39 -16.08 31.38 17.78
C LEU A 39 -17.51 31.32 17.23
N PHE A 40 -18.51 31.30 18.09
CA PHE A 40 -19.91 31.31 17.68
C PHE A 40 -20.27 32.53 16.83
N ARG A 41 -19.77 33.73 17.20
CA ARG A 41 -19.99 34.97 16.44
C ARG A 41 -19.26 34.97 15.08
N THR A 42 -18.03 34.42 15.01
CA THR A 42 -17.28 34.30 13.75
C THR A 42 -17.94 33.30 12.82
N VAL A 43 -18.36 32.13 13.31
CA VAL A 43 -19.09 31.15 12.52
C VAL A 43 -20.41 31.67 12.00
N ARG A 44 -21.17 32.43 12.87
CA ARG A 44 -22.42 33.06 12.46
C ARG A 44 -22.22 34.23 11.48
N GLY A 45 -21.09 34.95 11.58
CA GLY A 45 -20.70 36.00 10.63
C GLY A 45 -20.32 35.44 9.25
N LEU A 46 -19.63 34.29 9.20
CA LEU A 46 -19.31 33.57 7.97
C LEU A 46 -20.59 33.01 7.29
N ALA A 47 -21.54 32.51 8.09
CA ALA A 47 -22.81 31.99 7.56
C ALA A 47 -23.71 33.11 6.98
N ALA A 48 -23.52 34.34 7.41
CA ALA A 48 -24.28 35.50 6.93
C ALA A 48 -23.72 36.13 5.65
N THR A 49 -22.53 35.72 5.17
CA THR A 49 -21.89 36.23 3.96
C THR A 49 -21.93 35.25 2.78
N THR A 50 -22.50 34.05 2.96
CA THR A 50 -22.78 33.11 1.90
C THR A 50 -24.26 33.19 1.55
N ASP A 51 -24.60 34.04 0.63
CA ASP A 51 -25.90 34.02 -0.05
C ASP A 51 -25.98 32.66 -0.82
N GLY A 52 -26.80 31.74 -0.28
CA GLY A 52 -27.19 30.58 -1.08
C GLY A 52 -27.33 29.23 -0.42
N ILE A 53 -27.24 29.09 0.92
CA ILE A 53 -27.60 27.81 1.55
C ILE A 53 -28.70 28.07 2.59
N GLY A 54 -29.95 27.73 2.22
CA GLY A 54 -31.11 27.82 3.10
C GLY A 54 -31.00 26.82 4.25
N VAL A 55 -30.74 27.31 5.45
CA VAL A 55 -30.91 26.54 6.67
C VAL A 55 -32.36 26.77 7.14
N PRO A 56 -33.14 25.73 7.47
CA PRO A 56 -34.50 25.95 8.00
C PRO A 56 -34.42 26.64 9.34
N VAL A 57 -35.01 27.84 9.42
CA VAL A 57 -35.19 28.57 10.66
C VAL A 57 -36.40 27.95 11.38
N PHE A 58 -36.16 27.36 12.55
CA PHE A 58 -37.22 27.00 13.47
C PHE A 58 -37.58 28.25 14.27
N ASP A 59 -38.73 28.83 13.95
CA ASP A 59 -39.33 29.90 14.75
C ASP A 59 -40.02 29.28 15.97
N ASP A 60 -39.62 29.73 17.14
CA ASP A 60 -40.24 29.37 18.40
C ASP A 60 -41.63 30.04 18.57
N ALA A 61 -42.61 29.19 18.82
CA ALA A 61 -43.83 29.39 19.54
C ALA A 61 -44.73 30.61 19.18
N ALA A 62 -45.67 30.35 18.34
CA ALA A 62 -46.96 31.07 18.44
C ALA A 62 -48.09 30.05 18.66
N THR A 63 -48.76 30.20 19.79
CA THR A 63 -49.95 29.49 20.21
C THR A 63 -51.03 29.55 19.16
N ALA A 64 -51.41 28.39 18.57
CA ALA A 64 -52.50 28.26 17.65
C ALA A 64 -53.79 27.95 18.39
N GLN A 65 -54.83 28.76 18.22
CA GLN A 65 -56.23 28.39 18.43
C GLN A 65 -56.78 27.57 17.25
N PRO A 66 -57.70 26.62 17.49
CA PRO A 66 -58.19 25.73 16.45
C PRO A 66 -59.36 26.38 15.68
N GLY A 67 -59.28 26.33 14.35
CA GLY A 67 -60.40 26.48 13.44
C GLY A 67 -60.33 27.69 12.52
N GLN A 68 -59.81 27.46 11.32
CA GLN A 68 -60.39 27.85 10.03
C GLN A 68 -59.44 27.53 8.88
N SER A 69 -59.88 26.67 7.99
CA SER A 69 -59.21 26.33 6.73
C SER A 69 -59.44 27.45 5.72
N ALA A 70 -58.36 28.05 5.21
CA ALA A 70 -58.40 28.80 3.96
C ALA A 70 -57.25 28.31 3.07
N PRO A 71 -57.51 28.04 1.78
CA PRO A 71 -56.47 27.55 0.89
C PRO A 71 -55.56 28.71 0.47
N ILE A 72 -54.28 28.62 0.83
CA ILE A 72 -53.27 29.51 0.28
C ILE A 72 -52.84 28.95 -1.09
N VAL A 73 -53.29 29.66 -2.15
CA VAL A 73 -52.76 29.44 -3.50
C VAL A 73 -51.39 30.14 -3.55
N VAL A 74 -50.35 29.37 -3.42
CA VAL A 74 -48.99 29.83 -3.74
C VAL A 74 -48.78 29.56 -5.23
N GLN A 75 -48.78 30.60 -6.06
CA GLN A 75 -48.24 30.56 -7.41
C GLN A 75 -46.72 30.38 -7.28
N GLY A 76 -46.28 29.13 -7.16
CA GLY A 76 -44.91 28.74 -7.33
C GLY A 76 -44.58 28.49 -8.78
N THR A 77 -43.67 29.27 -9.34
CA THR A 77 -42.94 28.84 -10.54
C THR A 77 -42.38 27.43 -10.26
N PRO A 78 -42.47 26.50 -11.25
CA PRO A 78 -41.91 25.17 -11.06
C PRO A 78 -40.40 25.33 -10.77
N ILE A 79 -39.96 24.92 -9.59
CA ILE A 79 -38.56 24.67 -9.30
C ILE A 79 -38.19 23.52 -10.23
N THR A 80 -37.54 23.86 -11.34
CA THR A 80 -36.84 22.86 -12.13
C THR A 80 -35.98 22.05 -11.21
N ASP A 81 -36.25 20.78 -11.18
CA ASP A 81 -35.54 19.70 -10.52
C ASP A 81 -34.06 20.07 -10.40
N SER A 82 -33.62 20.40 -9.18
CA SER A 82 -32.21 20.52 -8.88
C SER A 82 -31.71 19.10 -9.04
N GLY A 83 -31.19 18.79 -10.22
CA GLY A 83 -30.67 17.49 -10.53
C GLY A 83 -29.84 17.03 -9.38
N SER A 84 -30.21 15.91 -8.79
CA SER A 84 -29.32 15.17 -7.91
C SER A 84 -28.03 15.02 -8.71
N VAL A 85 -26.99 15.77 -8.33
CA VAL A 85 -25.65 15.54 -8.85
C VAL A 85 -25.37 14.09 -8.50
N ALA A 86 -25.43 13.20 -9.49
CA ALA A 86 -25.03 11.82 -9.29
C ALA A 86 -23.61 11.89 -8.69
N PRO A 87 -23.30 11.12 -7.64
CA PRO A 87 -21.98 11.12 -7.09
C PRO A 87 -21.00 10.85 -8.23
N GLU A 88 -20.08 11.77 -8.44
CA GLU A 88 -19.07 11.68 -9.49
C GLU A 88 -18.36 10.34 -9.29
N ALA A 89 -18.38 9.49 -10.31
CA ALA A 89 -17.74 8.17 -10.20
C ALA A 89 -16.24 8.38 -10.02
N ILE A 90 -15.62 7.64 -9.09
CA ILE A 90 -14.16 7.66 -8.93
C ILE A 90 -13.56 7.29 -10.29
N PRO A 91 -12.66 8.11 -10.86
CA PRO A 91 -12.07 7.79 -12.16
C PRO A 91 -11.28 6.50 -12.08
N ASP A 92 -11.32 5.72 -13.16
CA ASP A 92 -10.56 4.49 -13.25
C ASP A 92 -9.07 4.80 -13.47
N TRP A 93 -8.21 3.90 -12.97
CA TRP A 93 -6.78 3.93 -13.26
C TRP A 93 -6.54 3.63 -14.75
N THR A 94 -5.92 4.58 -15.45
CA THR A 94 -5.69 4.44 -16.91
C THR A 94 -4.30 3.90 -17.25
N GLY A 95 -3.38 3.82 -16.28
CA GLY A 95 -2.05 3.25 -16.46
C GLY A 95 -2.11 1.75 -16.73
N THR A 96 -1.30 1.27 -17.67
CA THR A 96 -1.17 -0.15 -17.99
C THR A 96 0.07 -0.79 -17.36
N GLN A 97 1.00 0.03 -16.90
CA GLN A 97 2.23 -0.43 -16.27
C GLN A 97 1.96 -0.83 -14.81
N ARG A 98 2.77 -1.76 -14.33
CA ARG A 98 2.79 -2.16 -12.94
C ARG A 98 3.18 -0.99 -12.05
N VAL A 99 2.52 -0.86 -10.91
CA VAL A 99 2.77 0.18 -9.92
C VAL A 99 3.31 -0.47 -8.66
N ASN A 100 4.48 -0.03 -8.20
CA ASN A 100 5.10 -0.47 -6.96
C ASN A 100 5.02 0.65 -5.92
N ILE A 101 4.49 0.33 -4.74
CA ILE A 101 4.24 1.28 -3.66
C ILE A 101 4.94 0.81 -2.40
N LEU A 102 5.77 1.65 -1.80
CA LEU A 102 6.35 1.40 -0.49
C LEU A 102 5.41 1.89 0.61
N LEU A 103 4.86 0.97 1.39
CA LEU A 103 4.05 1.26 2.57
C LEU A 103 4.94 1.26 3.80
N LEU A 104 4.93 2.36 4.55
CA LEU A 104 5.72 2.57 5.75
C LEU A 104 4.80 2.86 6.93
N GLY A 105 4.94 2.09 8.01
CA GLY A 105 4.30 2.38 9.30
C GLY A 105 5.31 3.01 10.25
N VAL A 106 4.99 4.20 10.75
CA VAL A 106 5.87 5.02 11.56
C VAL A 106 5.37 5.04 13.00
N ASP A 107 6.25 4.73 13.97
CA ASP A 107 5.93 4.75 15.39
C ASP A 107 6.27 6.14 15.98
N LEU A 108 5.28 7.02 16.04
CA LEU A 108 5.38 8.29 16.78
C LEU A 108 4.85 8.07 18.19
N ARG A 109 5.74 8.08 19.19
CA ARG A 109 5.35 7.89 20.59
C ARG A 109 5.29 9.21 21.32
N CYS A 110 4.20 9.39 22.05
CA CYS A 110 4.00 10.55 22.92
C CYS A 110 4.23 11.90 22.22
N GLU A 111 4.88 12.79 22.96
CA GLU A 111 5.30 14.11 22.52
C GLU A 111 6.76 14.08 22.00
N GLU A 112 7.22 12.94 21.43
CA GLU A 112 8.56 12.85 20.84
C GLU A 112 8.62 13.75 19.60
N GLU A 113 9.28 14.89 19.74
CA GLU A 113 9.67 15.73 18.63
C GLU A 113 11.01 15.21 18.07
N GLY A 114 11.03 14.77 16.80
CA GLY A 114 12.29 14.38 16.18
C GLY A 114 12.18 13.23 15.18
N PRO A 115 13.32 12.79 14.67
CA PRO A 115 13.38 11.68 13.72
C PRO A 115 12.90 10.37 14.35
N THR A 116 12.12 9.60 13.60
CA THR A 116 11.56 8.32 14.02
C THR A 116 11.92 7.20 13.06
N HIS A 117 11.59 5.97 13.41
CA HIS A 117 11.88 4.78 12.59
C HIS A 117 10.60 4.27 11.91
N SER A 118 10.77 3.64 10.75
CA SER A 118 9.71 2.86 10.12
C SER A 118 9.74 1.42 10.65
N ASP A 119 8.75 1.06 11.45
CA ASP A 119 8.64 -0.28 12.05
C ASP A 119 7.85 -1.28 11.17
N THR A 120 7.14 -0.78 10.17
CA THR A 120 6.47 -1.55 9.13
C THR A 120 7.03 -1.13 7.77
N ILE A 121 7.47 -2.08 6.97
CA ILE A 121 8.02 -1.87 5.63
C ILE A 121 7.43 -2.92 4.72
N ILE A 122 6.52 -2.52 3.82
CA ILE A 122 5.83 -3.42 2.89
C ILE A 122 5.96 -2.84 1.49
N VAL A 123 6.38 -3.66 0.53
CA VAL A 123 6.30 -3.32 -0.90
C VAL A 123 5.06 -3.96 -1.49
N ALA A 124 4.12 -3.13 -1.91
CA ALA A 124 2.93 -3.55 -2.64
C ALA A 124 3.17 -3.36 -4.14
N THR A 125 2.93 -4.39 -4.93
CA THR A 125 2.93 -4.32 -6.39
C THR A 125 1.52 -4.51 -6.91
N ILE A 126 1.08 -3.64 -7.80
CA ILE A 126 -0.24 -3.63 -8.40
C ILE A 126 -0.07 -3.78 -9.91
N ASP A 127 -0.66 -4.80 -10.50
CA ASP A 127 -0.67 -5.02 -11.94
C ASP A 127 -2.08 -4.76 -12.48
N PRO A 128 -2.30 -3.63 -13.18
CA PRO A 128 -3.61 -3.27 -13.69
C PRO A 128 -4.11 -4.23 -14.79
N LEU A 129 -3.20 -4.80 -15.59
CA LEU A 129 -3.57 -5.65 -16.72
C LEU A 129 -4.05 -7.03 -16.25
N SER A 130 -3.34 -7.64 -15.32
CA SER A 130 -3.73 -8.93 -14.74
C SER A 130 -4.72 -8.81 -13.59
N GLN A 131 -5.06 -7.58 -13.18
CA GLN A 131 -5.89 -7.29 -12.01
C GLN A 131 -5.40 -8.07 -10.77
N SER A 132 -4.12 -7.96 -10.49
CA SER A 132 -3.47 -8.66 -9.39
C SER A 132 -2.62 -7.74 -8.53
N MET A 133 -2.45 -8.14 -7.29
CA MET A 133 -1.63 -7.44 -6.30
C MET A 133 -0.80 -8.44 -5.51
N ALA A 134 0.41 -8.05 -5.16
CA ALA A 134 1.19 -8.78 -4.16
C ALA A 134 1.78 -7.81 -3.14
N MET A 135 1.91 -8.27 -1.90
CA MET A 135 2.56 -7.54 -0.81
C MET A 135 3.74 -8.35 -0.30
N LEU A 136 4.90 -7.72 -0.23
CA LEU A 136 6.12 -8.27 0.37
C LEU A 136 6.49 -7.46 1.62
N SER A 137 6.35 -8.07 2.81
CA SER A 137 6.82 -7.47 4.06
C SER A 137 8.29 -7.71 4.27
N LEU A 138 9.03 -6.64 4.56
CA LEU A 138 10.45 -6.64 4.88
C LEU A 138 10.65 -6.45 6.38
N PRO A 139 11.46 -7.31 7.06
CA PRO A 139 11.78 -7.12 8.47
C PRO A 139 12.54 -5.80 8.69
N ARG A 140 12.17 -5.05 9.71
CA ARG A 140 12.77 -3.76 10.04
C ARG A 140 14.25 -3.82 10.42
N ASP A 141 14.70 -4.96 10.93
CA ASP A 141 16.08 -5.20 11.37
C ASP A 141 16.96 -5.79 10.25
N LEU A 142 16.48 -5.79 9.00
CA LEU A 142 17.20 -6.29 7.83
C LEU A 142 18.47 -5.46 7.60
N TRP A 143 19.63 -6.14 7.51
CA TRP A 143 20.95 -5.53 7.38
C TRP A 143 21.28 -5.27 5.92
N VAL A 144 21.12 -4.02 5.49
CA VAL A 144 21.24 -3.61 4.09
C VAL A 144 22.09 -2.36 3.94
N GLU A 145 22.57 -2.11 2.73
CA GLU A 145 23.22 -0.85 2.38
C GLU A 145 22.15 0.25 2.22
N ILE A 146 22.33 1.35 2.95
CA ILE A 146 21.52 2.56 2.84
C ILE A 146 22.33 3.58 2.02
N PRO A 147 21.79 4.11 0.90
CA PRO A 147 22.49 5.05 0.04
C PRO A 147 23.10 6.21 0.82
N ASN A 148 24.41 6.42 0.67
CA ASN A 148 25.24 7.44 1.36
C ASN A 148 25.47 7.24 2.86
N TYR A 149 24.85 6.21 3.51
CA TYR A 149 24.96 5.97 4.95
C TYR A 149 25.64 4.64 5.30
N GLY A 150 25.98 3.83 4.28
CA GLY A 150 26.59 2.52 4.48
C GLY A 150 25.59 1.47 4.95
N VAL A 151 26.13 0.35 5.50
CA VAL A 151 25.29 -0.80 5.87
C VAL A 151 24.71 -0.62 7.26
N ASN A 152 23.39 -0.72 7.38
CA ASN A 152 22.66 -0.65 8.65
C ASN A 152 21.32 -1.39 8.58
N ARG A 153 20.53 -1.39 9.69
CA ARG A 153 19.15 -1.87 9.67
C ARG A 153 18.31 -1.02 8.73
N ILE A 154 17.48 -1.66 7.93
CA ILE A 154 16.69 -0.99 6.87
C ILE A 154 15.79 0.13 7.41
N ASN A 155 15.28 0.00 8.64
CA ASN A 155 14.43 1.02 9.27
C ASN A 155 15.19 2.31 9.64
N GLN A 156 16.52 2.28 9.69
CA GLN A 156 17.37 3.46 9.92
C GLN A 156 17.32 4.43 8.73
N ALA A 157 16.99 3.95 7.54
CA ALA A 157 16.88 4.81 6.37
C ALA A 157 15.84 5.92 6.59
N TYR A 158 14.67 5.57 7.14
CA TYR A 158 13.65 6.56 7.45
C TYR A 158 14.14 7.59 8.46
N PHE A 159 14.77 7.12 9.54
CA PHE A 159 15.33 7.94 10.61
C PHE A 159 16.37 8.95 10.08
N TRP A 160 17.38 8.47 9.34
CA TRP A 160 18.42 9.36 8.83
C TRP A 160 17.92 10.31 7.76
N GLY A 161 16.97 9.87 6.93
CA GLY A 161 16.34 10.74 5.96
C GLY A 161 15.61 11.92 6.60
N GLN A 162 15.09 11.75 7.82
CA GLN A 162 14.52 12.85 8.61
C GLN A 162 15.61 13.66 9.34
N ALA A 163 16.55 12.97 10.02
CA ALA A 163 17.55 13.61 10.86
C ALA A 163 18.49 14.53 10.08
N ASP A 164 18.86 14.14 8.87
CA ASP A 164 19.83 14.85 8.03
C ASP A 164 19.16 15.68 6.92
N GLU A 165 17.82 15.86 7.00
CA GLU A 165 17.03 16.62 6.02
C GLU A 165 17.29 16.15 4.57
N TYR A 166 17.33 14.81 4.37
CA TYR A 166 17.53 14.21 3.06
C TYR A 166 16.53 14.76 2.04
N PRO A 167 16.90 15.00 0.78
CA PRO A 167 15.93 15.42 -0.24
C PRO A 167 14.75 14.44 -0.36
N GLY A 168 13.54 14.91 -0.04
CA GLY A 168 12.33 14.08 0.08
C GLY A 168 12.15 13.41 1.45
N GLY A 169 13.06 13.63 2.40
CA GLY A 169 12.93 13.21 3.79
C GLY A 169 13.10 11.70 4.02
N GLY A 170 12.64 11.24 5.19
CA GLY A 170 12.70 9.84 5.61
C GLY A 170 12.06 8.86 4.63
N PRO A 171 10.84 9.13 4.11
CA PRO A 171 10.19 8.25 3.15
C PRO A 171 10.99 8.05 1.87
N GLN A 172 11.63 9.10 1.36
CA GLN A 172 12.42 9.02 0.12
C GLN A 172 13.68 8.18 0.30
N LEU A 173 14.44 8.40 1.38
CA LEU A 173 15.62 7.58 1.63
C LEU A 173 15.26 6.11 1.92
N ALA A 174 14.13 5.85 2.58
CA ALA A 174 13.62 4.50 2.76
C ALA A 174 13.25 3.85 1.42
N LEU A 175 12.61 4.60 0.51
CA LEU A 175 12.27 4.15 -0.84
C LEU A 175 13.52 3.75 -1.61
N GLU A 176 14.51 4.64 -1.72
CA GLU A 176 15.76 4.38 -2.43
C GLU A 176 16.56 3.21 -1.84
N THR A 177 16.47 3.03 -0.50
CA THR A 177 17.08 1.88 0.17
C THR A 177 16.42 0.57 -0.24
N VAL A 178 15.08 0.54 -0.29
CA VAL A 178 14.32 -0.66 -0.69
C VAL A 178 14.50 -0.95 -2.17
N GLU A 179 14.52 0.08 -3.04
CA GLU A 179 14.84 -0.07 -4.47
C GLU A 179 16.22 -0.71 -4.68
N ALA A 180 17.24 -0.17 -4.02
CA ALA A 180 18.62 -0.68 -4.11
C ALA A 180 18.71 -2.13 -3.57
N PHE A 181 17.97 -2.45 -2.52
CA PHE A 181 17.96 -3.78 -1.93
C PHE A 181 17.26 -4.82 -2.80
N LEU A 182 16.07 -4.52 -3.31
CA LEU A 182 15.28 -5.44 -4.12
C LEU A 182 15.69 -5.42 -5.61
N GLY A 183 16.27 -4.31 -6.10
CA GLY A 183 16.61 -4.14 -7.51
C GLY A 183 15.40 -3.98 -8.43
N ILE A 184 14.31 -3.39 -7.90
CA ILE A 184 13.09 -3.04 -8.64
C ILE A 184 12.77 -1.57 -8.42
N PRO A 185 12.20 -0.85 -9.40
CA PRO A 185 11.75 0.52 -9.21
C PRO A 185 10.55 0.57 -8.25
N ILE A 186 10.46 1.62 -7.45
CA ILE A 186 9.31 1.91 -6.59
C ILE A 186 8.77 3.29 -6.96
N ASP A 187 7.53 3.32 -7.44
CA ASP A 187 6.94 4.53 -8.02
C ASP A 187 6.46 5.51 -6.96
N TYR A 188 5.91 4.96 -5.86
CA TYR A 188 5.29 5.75 -4.81
C TYR A 188 5.66 5.25 -3.42
N TYR A 189 5.51 6.13 -2.44
CA TYR A 189 5.51 5.74 -1.04
C TYR A 189 4.28 6.28 -0.31
N VAL A 190 3.86 5.57 0.72
CA VAL A 190 2.84 5.99 1.68
C VAL A 190 3.35 5.68 3.09
N ALA A 191 3.69 6.71 3.83
CA ALA A 191 4.07 6.61 5.23
C ALA A 191 2.90 7.05 6.10
N VAL A 192 2.49 6.20 7.04
CA VAL A 192 1.36 6.43 7.94
C VAL A 192 1.80 6.27 9.39
N ASP A 193 1.29 7.13 10.27
CA ASP A 193 1.42 6.94 11.70
C ASP A 193 0.25 6.13 12.29
N PHE A 194 0.29 5.88 13.58
CA PHE A 194 -0.73 5.08 14.26
C PHE A 194 -2.11 5.72 14.26
N GLN A 195 -2.17 7.07 14.35
CA GLN A 195 -3.45 7.76 14.36
C GLN A 195 -4.16 7.65 13.01
N ALA A 196 -3.42 7.76 11.90
CA ALA A 196 -3.98 7.54 10.57
C ALA A 196 -4.63 6.16 10.43
N VAL A 197 -3.98 5.11 10.96
CA VAL A 197 -4.53 3.74 10.91
C VAL A 197 -5.81 3.64 11.73
N ILE A 198 -5.83 4.18 12.96
CA ILE A 198 -6.99 4.17 13.84
C ILE A 198 -8.17 4.86 13.15
N ASP A 199 -7.97 6.11 12.73
CA ASP A 199 -9.01 6.93 12.14
C ASP A 199 -9.58 6.33 10.86
N PHE A 200 -8.71 5.73 10.03
CA PHE A 200 -9.13 5.11 8.77
C PHE A 200 -9.99 3.85 9.01
N VAL A 201 -9.61 3.00 9.95
CA VAL A 201 -10.41 1.81 10.31
C VAL A 201 -11.75 2.23 10.92
N ASP A 202 -11.76 3.23 11.81
CA ASP A 202 -12.98 3.72 12.45
C ASP A 202 -13.92 4.39 11.44
N LEU A 203 -13.39 5.15 10.47
CA LEU A 203 -14.16 5.75 9.38
C LEU A 203 -14.96 4.69 8.58
N MET A 204 -14.38 3.50 8.42
CA MET A 204 -15.06 2.39 7.73
C MET A 204 -16.01 1.58 8.63
N GLY A 205 -16.18 1.96 9.90
CA GLY A 205 -16.99 1.25 10.88
C GLY A 205 -16.34 -0.03 11.42
N GLY A 206 -15.01 -0.08 11.39
CA GLY A 206 -14.22 -1.23 11.82
C GLY A 206 -13.99 -2.26 10.72
N VAL A 207 -13.09 -3.21 10.99
CA VAL A 207 -12.73 -4.28 10.06
C VAL A 207 -13.01 -5.65 10.67
N VAL A 208 -13.31 -6.66 9.84
CA VAL A 208 -13.53 -8.03 10.28
C VAL A 208 -12.28 -8.86 9.98
N ILE A 209 -11.73 -9.48 11.01
CA ILE A 209 -10.51 -10.29 10.92
C ILE A 209 -10.77 -11.66 11.52
N GLU A 210 -10.32 -12.71 10.84
CA GLU A 210 -10.23 -14.06 11.41
C GLU A 210 -8.92 -14.16 12.21
N VAL A 211 -9.02 -14.21 13.53
CA VAL A 211 -7.89 -14.35 14.46
C VAL A 211 -7.54 -15.82 14.60
N PRO A 212 -6.36 -16.30 14.15
CA PRO A 212 -6.04 -17.72 14.11
C PRO A 212 -5.97 -18.39 15.49
N GLU A 213 -5.45 -17.66 16.47
CA GLU A 213 -5.27 -18.12 17.85
C GLU A 213 -5.47 -16.97 18.83
N ARG A 214 -5.79 -17.29 20.08
CA ARG A 214 -5.88 -16.29 21.16
C ARG A 214 -4.52 -15.64 21.38
N ILE A 215 -4.49 -14.30 21.41
CA ILE A 215 -3.31 -13.52 21.75
C ILE A 215 -3.52 -12.89 23.13
N ASP A 216 -2.50 -12.99 23.98
CA ASP A 216 -2.48 -12.42 25.32
C ASP A 216 -1.14 -11.72 25.54
N ASP A 217 -1.11 -10.41 25.32
CA ASP A 217 0.08 -9.56 25.39
C ASP A 217 0.01 -8.66 26.63
N GLN A 218 0.50 -9.17 27.76
CA GLN A 218 0.55 -8.42 29.02
C GLN A 218 1.59 -7.33 29.03
N SER A 219 2.52 -7.34 28.08
CA SER A 219 3.58 -6.36 27.90
C SER A 219 3.40 -5.46 26.68
N TYR A 220 2.20 -5.43 26.12
CA TYR A 220 1.90 -4.54 25.00
C TYR A 220 2.20 -3.09 25.41
N PRO A 221 3.05 -2.37 24.65
CA PRO A 221 3.42 -1.00 25.00
C PRO A 221 2.23 -0.06 24.82
N ASP A 222 2.04 0.85 25.78
CA ASP A 222 1.17 2.01 25.57
C ASP A 222 1.78 2.98 24.52
N ASN A 223 1.15 4.11 24.33
CA ASN A 223 1.66 5.12 23.39
C ASN A 223 2.89 5.84 23.90
N CYS A 224 3.32 5.58 25.16
CA CYS A 224 4.47 6.24 25.79
C CYS A 224 5.50 5.21 26.27
N TYR A 225 5.68 5.07 27.56
CA TYR A 225 6.72 4.23 28.17
C TYR A 225 6.15 3.21 29.17
N GLY A 226 4.84 3.03 29.17
CA GLY A 226 4.11 2.08 30.00
C GLY A 226 3.64 0.85 29.21
N TYR A 227 2.69 0.13 29.82
CA TYR A 227 2.04 -1.02 29.25
C TYR A 227 0.52 -0.81 29.20
N ASP A 228 -0.08 -1.28 28.13
CA ASP A 228 -1.53 -1.31 27.90
C ASP A 228 -1.91 -2.73 27.45
N PRO A 229 -2.05 -3.69 28.42
CA PRO A 229 -2.26 -5.10 28.13
C PRO A 229 -3.34 -5.34 27.07
N PHE A 230 -3.05 -6.24 26.13
CA PHE A 230 -3.92 -6.53 25.01
C PHE A 230 -4.26 -8.02 24.96
N THR A 231 -5.54 -8.33 24.93
CA THR A 231 -6.04 -9.71 24.75
C THR A 231 -7.08 -9.74 23.65
N ILE A 232 -6.99 -10.72 22.75
CA ILE A 232 -7.98 -10.98 21.71
C ILE A 232 -8.20 -12.48 21.58
N GLU A 233 -9.46 -12.91 21.50
CA GLU A 233 -9.81 -14.31 21.35
C GLU A 233 -9.68 -14.79 19.90
N ALA A 234 -9.48 -16.10 19.70
CA ALA A 234 -9.49 -16.73 18.39
C ALA A 234 -10.87 -16.65 17.72
N GLY A 235 -10.89 -16.72 16.40
CA GLY A 235 -12.09 -16.69 15.56
C GLY A 235 -12.37 -15.34 14.92
N GLN A 236 -13.54 -15.21 14.31
CA GLN A 236 -13.92 -14.00 13.60
C GLN A 236 -14.23 -12.86 14.58
N GLN A 237 -13.49 -11.76 14.47
CA GLN A 237 -13.60 -10.58 15.31
C GLN A 237 -13.83 -9.33 14.47
N ARG A 238 -14.73 -8.43 14.92
CA ARG A 238 -14.83 -7.07 14.38
C ARG A 238 -13.98 -6.16 15.25
N LEU A 239 -13.00 -5.53 14.64
CA LEU A 239 -12.02 -4.68 15.32
C LEU A 239 -12.29 -3.23 14.97
N ASP A 240 -12.32 -2.35 15.98
CA ASP A 240 -12.20 -0.91 15.81
C ASP A 240 -10.74 -0.51 15.51
N GLY A 241 -10.49 0.77 15.26
CA GLY A 241 -9.17 1.24 14.86
C GLY A 241 -8.09 0.96 15.90
N VAL A 242 -8.39 1.19 17.18
CA VAL A 242 -7.45 0.94 18.29
C VAL A 242 -7.14 -0.54 18.41
N THR A 243 -8.14 -1.40 18.36
CA THR A 243 -7.96 -2.85 18.47
C THR A 243 -7.24 -3.41 17.25
N ALA A 244 -7.56 -2.93 16.04
CA ALA A 244 -6.87 -3.32 14.80
C ALA A 244 -5.38 -2.92 14.83
N LEU A 245 -5.06 -1.72 15.34
CA LEU A 245 -3.68 -1.29 15.53
C LEU A 245 -2.95 -2.18 16.55
N LYS A 246 -3.57 -2.47 17.71
CA LYS A 246 -2.99 -3.37 18.72
C LYS A 246 -2.72 -4.76 18.13
N TYR A 247 -3.67 -5.30 17.38
CA TYR A 247 -3.53 -6.58 16.67
C TYR A 247 -2.36 -6.59 15.68
N ALA A 248 -2.21 -5.51 14.91
CA ALA A 248 -1.12 -5.35 13.93
C ALA A 248 0.27 -5.12 14.57
N ARG A 249 0.34 -4.70 15.84
CA ARG A 249 1.60 -4.34 16.50
C ARG A 249 2.11 -5.38 17.49
N THR A 250 1.22 -6.19 18.11
CA THR A 250 1.62 -7.18 19.12
C THR A 250 2.64 -8.18 18.57
N ARG A 251 3.55 -8.63 19.42
CA ARG A 251 4.57 -9.65 19.13
C ARG A 251 4.45 -10.85 20.07
N ALA A 252 3.36 -10.93 20.84
CA ALA A 252 3.13 -11.98 21.83
C ALA A 252 2.64 -13.29 21.21
N THR A 253 3.20 -13.66 20.04
CA THR A 253 2.99 -14.95 19.39
C THR A 253 4.32 -15.63 19.12
N PHE A 254 4.31 -16.94 18.85
CA PHE A 254 5.53 -17.73 18.71
C PHE A 254 6.47 -17.24 17.61
N GLY A 255 5.94 -16.80 16.46
CA GLY A 255 6.72 -16.28 15.32
C GLY A 255 7.16 -14.81 15.49
N GLY A 256 6.74 -14.14 16.58
CA GLY A 256 7.21 -12.79 16.93
C GLY A 256 7.01 -11.76 15.82
N ASP A 257 8.10 -11.28 15.24
CA ASP A 257 8.09 -10.24 14.21
C ASP A 257 7.53 -10.71 12.85
N VAL A 258 7.73 -11.97 12.51
CA VAL A 258 7.15 -12.59 11.29
C VAL A 258 5.63 -12.65 11.38
N ASP A 259 5.11 -13.09 12.53
CA ASP A 259 3.66 -13.13 12.77
C ASP A 259 3.06 -11.71 12.78
N ARG A 260 3.78 -10.75 13.34
CA ARG A 260 3.39 -9.33 13.29
C ARG A 260 3.24 -8.86 11.84
N ALA A 261 4.21 -9.12 10.98
CA ALA A 261 4.16 -8.76 9.57
C ALA A 261 2.94 -9.41 8.86
N GLY A 262 2.65 -10.67 9.16
CA GLY A 262 1.45 -11.35 8.67
C GLY A 262 0.15 -10.68 9.13
N ARG A 263 0.06 -10.29 10.41
CA ARG A 263 -1.12 -9.56 10.95
C ARG A 263 -1.28 -8.18 10.32
N GLN A 264 -0.22 -7.47 10.02
CA GLN A 264 -0.27 -6.20 9.29
C GLN A 264 -0.91 -6.38 7.91
N GLN A 265 -0.50 -7.40 7.17
CA GLN A 265 -1.11 -7.73 5.88
C GLN A 265 -2.58 -8.18 6.02
N GLN A 266 -2.93 -8.90 7.10
CA GLN A 266 -4.33 -9.26 7.38
C GLN A 266 -5.19 -8.01 7.59
N VAL A 267 -4.71 -7.00 8.35
CA VAL A 267 -5.42 -5.73 8.55
C VAL A 267 -5.60 -5.00 7.22
N ILE A 268 -4.56 -4.89 6.38
CA ILE A 268 -4.66 -4.25 5.04
C ILE A 268 -5.71 -4.96 4.18
N ASN A 269 -5.72 -6.29 4.16
CA ASN A 269 -6.71 -7.05 3.42
C ASN A 269 -8.14 -6.89 3.97
N ALA A 270 -8.29 -6.84 5.30
CA ALA A 270 -9.59 -6.62 5.94
C ALA A 270 -10.13 -5.22 5.63
N VAL A 271 -9.28 -4.19 5.63
CA VAL A 271 -9.59 -2.84 5.18
C VAL A 271 -10.09 -2.84 3.74
N ARG A 272 -9.39 -3.51 2.83
CA ARG A 272 -9.81 -3.65 1.44
C ARG A 272 -11.18 -4.34 1.33
N GLN A 273 -11.37 -5.45 2.03
CA GLN A 273 -12.64 -6.18 2.03
C GLN A 273 -13.78 -5.31 2.56
N GLN A 274 -13.56 -4.57 3.64
CA GLN A 274 -14.55 -3.64 4.18
C GLN A 274 -14.90 -2.57 3.16
N ALA A 275 -13.90 -2.01 2.46
CA ALA A 275 -14.11 -1.02 1.41
C ALA A 275 -14.96 -1.55 0.24
N THR A 276 -14.90 -2.85 -0.07
CA THR A 276 -15.77 -3.44 -1.12
C THR A 276 -17.24 -3.54 -0.70
N GLN A 277 -17.52 -3.53 0.61
CA GLN A 277 -18.87 -3.68 1.17
C GLN A 277 -19.56 -2.32 1.39
N LEU A 278 -18.83 -1.20 1.25
CA LEU A 278 -19.37 0.13 1.45
C LEU A 278 -19.97 0.68 0.15
N ASP A 279 -21.30 0.63 0.02
CA ASP A 279 -22.01 1.18 -1.14
C ASP A 279 -21.82 2.71 -1.28
N ASN A 280 -21.56 3.39 -0.15
CA ASN A 280 -21.38 4.84 -0.10
C ASN A 280 -19.89 5.25 -0.02
N LEU A 281 -18.95 4.34 -0.30
CA LEU A 281 -17.52 4.65 -0.28
C LEU A 281 -17.17 5.87 -1.17
N PRO A 282 -17.74 6.02 -2.41
CA PRO A 282 -17.53 7.22 -3.20
C PRO A 282 -17.92 8.50 -2.45
N GLN A 283 -19.10 8.53 -1.81
CA GLN A 283 -19.55 9.70 -1.06
C GLN A 283 -18.64 10.00 0.14
N LEU A 284 -18.19 8.98 0.84
CA LEU A 284 -17.22 9.12 1.94
C LEU A 284 -15.90 9.71 1.42
N LEU A 285 -15.42 9.26 0.28
CA LEU A 285 -14.18 9.76 -0.34
C LEU A 285 -14.35 11.17 -0.92
N PHE A 286 -15.53 11.51 -1.48
CA PHE A 286 -15.80 12.88 -1.97
C PHE A 286 -16.06 13.90 -0.85
N SER A 287 -16.52 13.47 0.32
CA SER A 287 -16.46 14.31 1.52
C SER A 287 -15.03 14.42 2.11
N ALA A 288 -14.10 13.64 1.57
CA ALA A 288 -12.73 13.49 2.01
C ALA A 288 -11.75 14.64 1.69
N PRO A 289 -11.96 15.64 0.81
CA PRO A 289 -10.99 16.74 0.71
C PRO A 289 -10.75 17.44 2.05
N GLN A 290 -11.76 17.55 2.88
CA GLN A 290 -11.61 18.07 4.24
C GLN A 290 -10.93 17.07 5.18
N LEU A 291 -11.25 15.79 5.05
CA LEU A 291 -10.55 14.70 5.75
C LEU A 291 -9.11 14.60 5.29
N TRP A 292 -8.84 14.67 3.97
CA TRP A 292 -7.49 14.65 3.41
C TRP A 292 -6.59 15.75 3.98
N GLN A 293 -7.10 16.97 4.11
CA GLN A 293 -6.36 18.05 4.78
C GLN A 293 -6.09 17.76 6.27
N SER A 294 -7.02 17.09 6.96
CA SER A 294 -6.82 16.65 8.34
C SER A 294 -5.83 15.48 8.44
N TYR A 295 -5.82 14.58 7.44
CA TYR A 295 -4.90 13.44 7.40
C TYR A 295 -3.48 13.79 6.95
N GLN A 296 -3.23 14.93 6.31
CA GLN A 296 -1.89 15.34 5.87
C GLN A 296 -0.87 15.46 7.02
N SER A 297 -1.32 15.61 8.28
CA SER A 297 -0.44 15.55 9.44
C SER A 297 -0.01 14.13 9.83
N HIS A 298 -0.75 13.10 9.38
CA HIS A 298 -0.58 11.70 9.77
C HIS A 298 -0.20 10.77 8.61
N VAL A 299 -0.24 11.30 7.37
CA VAL A 299 0.10 10.56 6.14
C VAL A 299 1.06 11.39 5.30
N THR A 300 2.22 10.82 4.99
CA THR A 300 3.19 11.43 4.06
C THR A 300 3.30 10.57 2.82
N THR A 301 3.05 11.15 1.65
CA THR A 301 3.08 10.42 0.37
C THR A 301 3.49 11.34 -0.78
N ASN A 302 4.05 10.76 -1.84
CA ASN A 302 4.26 11.41 -3.12
C ASN A 302 3.12 11.14 -4.14
N LEU A 303 2.09 10.36 -3.75
CA LEU A 303 0.86 10.21 -4.53
C LEU A 303 0.03 11.50 -4.47
N SER A 304 -0.50 11.91 -5.60
CA SER A 304 -1.60 12.88 -5.61
C SER A 304 -2.89 12.24 -5.08
N PHE A 305 -3.83 13.07 -4.63
CA PHE A 305 -5.12 12.58 -4.14
C PHE A 305 -5.88 11.78 -5.22
N ASP A 306 -5.85 12.25 -6.47
CA ASP A 306 -6.53 11.58 -7.59
C ASP A 306 -5.90 10.23 -7.91
N GLU A 307 -4.58 10.13 -7.93
CA GLU A 307 -3.86 8.85 -8.11
C GLU A 307 -4.17 7.87 -6.97
N ALA A 308 -4.19 8.36 -5.73
CA ALA A 308 -4.53 7.53 -4.58
C ALA A 308 -5.96 6.96 -4.67
N LEU A 309 -6.94 7.77 -5.11
CA LEU A 309 -8.32 7.33 -5.33
C LEU A 309 -8.43 6.31 -6.45
N GLN A 310 -7.77 6.55 -7.59
CA GLN A 310 -7.78 5.66 -8.74
C GLN A 310 -7.17 4.29 -8.39
N LEU A 311 -6.01 4.29 -7.70
CA LEU A 311 -5.36 3.07 -7.23
C LEU A 311 -6.19 2.33 -6.19
N ALA A 312 -6.83 3.05 -5.25
CA ALA A 312 -7.72 2.46 -4.27
C ALA A 312 -8.94 1.80 -4.94
N ASN A 313 -9.53 2.43 -5.97
CA ASN A 313 -10.62 1.87 -6.76
C ASN A 313 -10.18 0.61 -7.52
N LEU A 314 -9.00 0.63 -8.14
CA LEU A 314 -8.42 -0.52 -8.83
C LEU A 314 -8.22 -1.69 -7.85
N VAL A 315 -7.56 -1.47 -6.71
CA VAL A 315 -7.29 -2.52 -5.70
C VAL A 315 -8.59 -3.05 -5.09
N ARG A 316 -9.60 -2.19 -4.88
CA ARG A 316 -10.91 -2.58 -4.39
C ARG A 316 -11.60 -3.56 -5.33
N SER A 317 -11.50 -3.33 -6.64
CA SER A 317 -12.16 -4.15 -7.66
C SER A 317 -11.47 -5.49 -7.93
N MET A 318 -10.23 -5.69 -7.44
CA MET A 318 -9.46 -6.92 -7.68
C MET A 318 -10.07 -8.14 -6.98
N PRO A 319 -10.16 -9.31 -7.66
CA PRO A 319 -10.51 -10.57 -7.03
C PRO A 319 -9.55 -10.92 -5.88
N GLY A 320 -10.10 -11.45 -4.77
CA GLY A 320 -9.28 -11.78 -3.60
C GLY A 320 -8.22 -12.85 -3.86
N GLU A 321 -8.51 -13.79 -4.77
CA GLU A 321 -7.60 -14.84 -5.23
C GLU A 321 -6.38 -14.30 -6.00
N ASN A 322 -6.47 -13.09 -6.54
CA ASN A 322 -5.38 -12.43 -7.25
C ASN A 322 -4.48 -11.61 -6.31
N ILE A 323 -4.71 -11.69 -4.99
CA ILE A 323 -3.92 -10.97 -4.00
C ILE A 323 -3.01 -11.94 -3.26
N ARG A 324 -1.71 -11.74 -3.37
CA ARG A 324 -0.70 -12.55 -2.70
C ARG A 324 -0.06 -11.79 -1.54
N ASN A 325 0.10 -12.48 -0.42
CA ASN A 325 0.73 -11.94 0.79
C ASN A 325 1.98 -12.76 1.10
N VAL A 326 3.11 -12.09 1.16
CA VAL A 326 4.41 -12.71 1.40
C VAL A 326 5.15 -11.95 2.49
N VAL A 327 5.75 -12.69 3.41
CA VAL A 327 6.63 -12.13 4.44
C VAL A 327 8.03 -12.67 4.20
N LEU A 328 9.04 -11.80 4.21
CA LEU A 328 10.43 -12.19 4.18
C LEU A 328 10.80 -12.75 5.56
N ASP A 329 10.63 -14.05 5.74
CA ASP A 329 10.79 -14.79 6.98
C ASP A 329 12.23 -15.32 7.18
N TYR A 330 12.43 -16.12 8.24
CA TYR A 330 13.72 -16.71 8.58
C TYR A 330 14.25 -17.73 7.56
N SER A 331 13.50 -18.11 6.52
CA SER A 331 13.99 -18.90 5.39
C SER A 331 14.89 -18.08 4.47
N TYR A 332 14.77 -16.75 4.50
CA TYR A 332 15.44 -15.80 3.61
C TYR A 332 16.51 -14.96 4.33
N VAL A 333 16.58 -15.03 5.66
CA VAL A 333 17.53 -14.27 6.48
C VAL A 333 18.13 -15.16 7.56
N TYR A 334 19.25 -14.74 8.14
CA TYR A 334 19.79 -15.33 9.38
C TYR A 334 20.11 -14.24 10.40
N ASN A 335 19.97 -14.59 11.68
CA ASN A 335 20.32 -13.70 12.77
C ASN A 335 21.84 -13.55 12.87
N ASP A 336 22.29 -12.32 13.06
CA ASP A 336 23.69 -12.00 13.36
C ASP A 336 23.76 -10.87 14.38
N THR A 337 24.96 -10.67 14.93
CA THR A 337 25.22 -9.59 15.87
C THR A 337 26.40 -8.78 15.37
N THR A 338 26.18 -7.50 15.15
CA THR A 338 27.22 -6.58 14.70
C THR A 338 28.32 -6.41 15.76
N PHE A 339 29.48 -5.86 15.40
CA PHE A 339 30.60 -5.63 16.31
C PHE A 339 30.23 -4.73 17.51
N ASP A 340 29.28 -3.81 17.34
CA ASP A 340 28.73 -2.93 18.39
C ASP A 340 27.54 -3.55 19.16
N GLY A 341 27.25 -4.83 18.93
CA GLY A 341 26.28 -5.61 19.70
C GLY A 341 24.82 -5.50 19.21
N GLN A 342 24.57 -4.91 18.05
CA GLN A 342 23.23 -4.83 17.50
C GLN A 342 22.78 -6.18 16.92
N GLN A 343 21.56 -6.60 17.25
CA GLN A 343 20.94 -7.77 16.62
C GLN A 343 20.41 -7.36 15.23
N VAL A 344 20.80 -8.09 14.20
CA VAL A 344 20.44 -7.80 12.80
C VAL A 344 20.02 -9.06 12.05
N LEU A 345 19.28 -8.87 10.97
CA LEU A 345 18.86 -9.93 10.05
C LEU A 345 19.65 -9.79 8.75
N VAL A 346 20.58 -10.69 8.51
CA VAL A 346 21.42 -10.66 7.30
C VAL A 346 20.70 -11.39 6.17
N PRO A 347 20.47 -10.71 5.01
CA PRO A 347 19.72 -11.27 3.90
C PRO A 347 20.52 -12.34 3.12
N VAL A 348 19.87 -13.45 2.79
CA VAL A 348 20.37 -14.45 1.82
C VAL A 348 19.97 -14.00 0.42
N ARG A 349 20.78 -13.16 -0.20
CA ARG A 349 20.45 -12.41 -1.43
C ARG A 349 19.93 -13.31 -2.57
N GLU A 350 20.50 -14.49 -2.76
CA GLU A 350 20.09 -15.42 -3.83
C GLU A 350 18.65 -15.91 -3.63
N LYS A 351 18.28 -16.25 -2.39
CA LYS A 351 16.90 -16.65 -2.09
C LYS A 351 15.91 -15.49 -2.24
N ILE A 352 16.32 -14.28 -1.84
CA ILE A 352 15.48 -13.08 -1.93
C ILE A 352 15.26 -12.70 -3.39
N ARG A 353 16.24 -12.88 -4.28
CA ARG A 353 16.04 -12.65 -5.71
C ARG A 353 14.96 -13.57 -6.28
N VAL A 354 15.02 -14.86 -5.96
CA VAL A 354 14.01 -15.82 -6.41
C VAL A 354 12.64 -15.46 -5.86
N LEU A 355 12.55 -15.13 -4.56
CA LEU A 355 11.30 -14.68 -3.94
C LEU A 355 10.76 -13.41 -4.58
N ARG A 356 11.62 -12.41 -4.81
CA ARG A 356 11.27 -11.17 -5.49
C ARG A 356 10.69 -11.47 -6.88
N ASP A 357 11.38 -12.26 -7.68
CA ASP A 357 10.95 -12.59 -9.04
C ASP A 357 9.61 -13.33 -9.02
N GLU A 358 9.38 -14.20 -8.04
CA GLU A 358 8.10 -14.88 -7.84
C GLU A 358 6.97 -13.92 -7.38
N VAL A 359 7.25 -13.05 -6.41
CA VAL A 359 6.25 -12.12 -5.82
C VAL A 359 5.83 -11.06 -6.84
N PHE A 360 6.80 -10.53 -7.57
CA PHE A 360 6.56 -9.46 -8.54
C PHE A 360 6.33 -9.98 -9.97
N ALA A 361 6.37 -11.31 -10.19
CA ALA A 361 5.85 -11.90 -11.42
C ALA A 361 4.34 -11.65 -11.53
N PRO A 362 3.80 -11.38 -12.73
CA PRO A 362 2.36 -11.41 -12.91
C PRO A 362 1.83 -12.78 -12.47
N PRO A 363 0.64 -12.85 -11.85
CA PRO A 363 0.05 -14.13 -11.51
C PRO A 363 -0.04 -14.97 -12.78
N VAL A 364 0.33 -16.23 -12.68
CA VAL A 364 0.04 -17.19 -13.73
C VAL A 364 -1.49 -17.27 -13.77
N VAL A 365 -2.10 -16.55 -14.70
CA VAL A 365 -3.54 -16.70 -14.95
C VAL A 365 -3.72 -18.18 -15.26
N PRO A 366 -4.48 -18.98 -14.48
CA PRO A 366 -4.72 -20.35 -14.82
C PRO A 366 -5.32 -20.34 -16.23
N THR A 367 -4.58 -20.88 -17.19
CA THR A 367 -5.03 -20.95 -18.58
C THR A 367 -6.40 -21.61 -18.53
N PRO A 368 -7.50 -20.95 -18.95
CA PRO A 368 -8.78 -21.63 -19.04
C PRO A 368 -8.55 -22.89 -19.88
N ALA A 369 -9.09 -24.02 -19.39
CA ALA A 369 -8.95 -25.31 -20.05
C ALA A 369 -9.09 -25.13 -21.57
N ILE A 370 -8.18 -25.71 -22.33
CA ILE A 370 -7.98 -25.56 -23.76
C ILE A 370 -9.34 -25.66 -24.50
N GLU A 371 -10.10 -24.59 -24.53
CA GLU A 371 -11.09 -24.37 -25.57
C GLU A 371 -10.31 -23.87 -26.77
N ALA A 372 -10.57 -24.51 -27.89
CA ALA A 372 -9.88 -24.41 -29.16
C ALA A 372 -9.12 -23.08 -29.37
N LEU A 373 -7.79 -23.16 -29.48
CA LEU A 373 -6.91 -22.01 -29.78
C LEU A 373 -7.55 -21.12 -30.84
N PRO A 374 -7.74 -19.83 -30.60
CA PRO A 374 -8.26 -18.94 -31.62
C PRO A 374 -7.30 -18.97 -32.82
N THR A 375 -7.81 -19.05 -34.00
CA THR A 375 -7.17 -18.93 -35.32
C THR A 375 -6.48 -17.54 -35.51
N ALA A 376 -6.04 -16.88 -34.45
CA ALA A 376 -5.47 -15.54 -34.50
C ALA A 376 -4.11 -15.47 -35.22
N ILE A 377 -3.37 -16.59 -35.31
CA ILE A 377 -2.09 -16.61 -36.02
C ILE A 377 -2.27 -16.32 -37.50
N THR A 378 -3.35 -16.82 -38.11
CA THR A 378 -3.60 -16.61 -39.55
C THR A 378 -3.97 -15.15 -39.88
N VAL A 379 -4.28 -14.34 -38.88
CA VAL A 379 -4.68 -12.94 -39.07
C VAL A 379 -3.47 -11.99 -39.06
N GLU A 380 -2.43 -12.29 -38.27
CA GLU A 380 -1.25 -11.40 -38.16
C GLU A 380 -0.13 -11.73 -39.16
N ASP A 381 -0.08 -12.94 -39.70
CA ASP A 381 0.94 -13.45 -40.66
C ASP A 381 2.39 -13.11 -40.26
N ALA A 382 2.66 -13.12 -38.94
CA ALA A 382 3.96 -12.76 -38.38
C ALA A 382 5.02 -13.82 -38.74
N ARG A 383 6.16 -13.36 -39.26
CA ARG A 383 7.32 -14.20 -39.53
C ARG A 383 8.09 -14.49 -38.26
N VAL A 384 8.19 -15.75 -37.88
CA VAL A 384 8.88 -16.16 -36.65
C VAL A 384 10.28 -16.68 -36.97
N ALA A 385 11.27 -16.24 -36.20
CA ALA A 385 12.61 -16.84 -36.17
C ALA A 385 12.80 -17.70 -34.93
N VAL A 386 13.52 -18.84 -35.06
CA VAL A 386 13.87 -19.72 -33.93
C VAL A 386 15.37 -19.89 -33.85
N PHE A 387 15.96 -19.37 -32.77
CA PHE A 387 17.40 -19.44 -32.55
C PHE A 387 17.73 -20.35 -31.37
N ASN A 388 18.69 -21.25 -31.58
CA ASN A 388 19.16 -22.16 -30.54
C ASN A 388 20.16 -21.46 -29.62
N GLY A 389 19.77 -21.23 -28.36
CA GLY A 389 20.60 -20.70 -27.28
C GLY A 389 21.18 -21.77 -26.35
N THR A 390 21.19 -23.05 -26.80
CA THR A 390 21.69 -24.16 -26.00
C THR A 390 22.81 -24.94 -26.75
N PRO A 391 23.59 -25.77 -26.04
CA PRO A 391 24.58 -26.62 -26.70
C PRO A 391 23.96 -27.82 -27.45
N THR A 392 22.63 -28.00 -27.41
CA THR A 392 21.96 -29.14 -28.06
C THR A 392 21.91 -28.96 -29.57
N PHE A 393 22.60 -29.83 -30.30
CA PHE A 393 22.62 -29.75 -31.75
C PHE A 393 21.26 -30.08 -32.36
N GLY A 394 20.81 -29.28 -33.33
CA GLY A 394 19.59 -29.54 -34.10
C GLY A 394 18.31 -29.03 -33.45
N LEU A 395 18.35 -28.53 -32.19
CA LEU A 395 17.16 -28.12 -31.43
C LEU A 395 16.29 -27.08 -32.16
N ALA A 396 16.88 -26.07 -32.83
CA ALA A 396 16.14 -25.09 -33.60
C ALA A 396 15.40 -25.69 -34.80
N ALA A 397 16.01 -26.66 -35.50
CA ALA A 397 15.38 -27.32 -36.64
C ALA A 397 14.22 -28.26 -36.23
N GLU A 398 14.39 -28.97 -35.12
CA GLU A 398 13.34 -29.80 -34.54
C GLU A 398 12.18 -28.95 -34.04
N THR A 399 12.48 -27.82 -33.36
CA THR A 399 11.48 -26.85 -32.91
C THR A 399 10.76 -26.19 -34.08
N GLN A 400 11.47 -25.87 -35.18
CA GLN A 400 10.84 -25.37 -36.41
C GLN A 400 9.80 -26.38 -36.92
N THR A 401 10.17 -27.66 -37.01
CA THR A 401 9.26 -28.71 -37.48
C THR A 401 8.01 -28.79 -36.60
N PHE A 402 8.17 -28.71 -35.27
CA PHE A 402 7.07 -28.69 -34.34
C PHE A 402 6.18 -27.47 -34.55
N LEU A 403 6.75 -26.24 -34.58
CA LEU A 403 6.00 -24.99 -34.71
C LEU A 403 5.26 -24.92 -36.06
N LEU A 404 5.87 -25.38 -37.17
CA LEU A 404 5.20 -25.47 -38.47
C LEU A 404 4.00 -26.43 -38.43
N SER A 405 4.06 -27.52 -37.67
CA SER A 405 2.92 -28.43 -37.48
C SER A 405 1.76 -27.79 -36.66
N GLN A 406 2.03 -26.69 -36.00
CA GLN A 406 1.09 -25.89 -35.21
C GLN A 406 0.69 -24.58 -35.93
N ASP A 407 0.83 -24.53 -37.26
CA ASP A 407 0.50 -23.38 -38.11
C ASP A 407 1.27 -22.07 -37.79
N VAL A 408 2.43 -22.14 -37.11
CA VAL A 408 3.32 -21.00 -36.89
C VAL A 408 4.22 -20.80 -38.12
N ASN A 409 4.23 -19.59 -38.69
CA ASN A 409 5.03 -19.21 -39.84
C ASN A 409 6.52 -19.03 -39.48
N VAL A 410 7.29 -20.12 -39.32
CA VAL A 410 8.72 -20.05 -39.00
C VAL A 410 9.54 -19.88 -40.27
N THR A 411 10.10 -18.70 -40.48
CA THR A 411 10.84 -18.33 -41.70
C THR A 411 12.35 -18.42 -41.56
N VAL A 412 12.89 -18.32 -40.35
CA VAL A 412 14.34 -18.30 -40.06
C VAL A 412 14.67 -19.23 -38.91
N ILE A 413 15.73 -20.00 -39.02
CA ILE A 413 16.34 -20.74 -37.92
C ILE A 413 17.85 -20.43 -37.84
N GLY A 414 18.40 -20.44 -36.63
CA GLY A 414 19.80 -20.13 -36.39
C GLY A 414 20.30 -20.51 -35.00
N ASN A 415 21.49 -20.05 -34.70
CA ASN A 415 22.02 -20.09 -33.34
C ASN A 415 21.93 -18.69 -32.72
N ALA A 416 21.66 -18.62 -31.43
CA ALA A 416 21.73 -17.39 -30.67
C ALA A 416 23.20 -16.93 -30.52
N ASP A 417 23.38 -15.72 -30.01
CA ASP A 417 24.69 -15.14 -29.72
C ASP A 417 25.47 -15.89 -28.63
N SER A 418 24.77 -16.70 -27.83
CA SER A 418 25.32 -17.57 -26.80
C SER A 418 24.61 -18.94 -26.79
N ALA A 419 25.34 -19.99 -26.36
CA ALA A 419 24.78 -21.32 -26.13
C ALA A 419 24.49 -21.63 -24.68
N THR A 420 24.31 -20.58 -23.84
CA THR A 420 24.15 -20.71 -22.38
C THR A 420 22.81 -20.17 -21.87
N TYR A 421 21.82 -20.02 -22.74
CA TYR A 421 20.49 -19.61 -22.34
C TYR A 421 19.84 -20.68 -21.47
N SER A 422 19.51 -20.32 -20.23
CA SER A 422 18.83 -21.21 -19.28
C SER A 422 17.32 -21.26 -19.50
N THR A 423 16.74 -20.18 -20.04
CA THR A 423 15.31 -20.03 -20.27
C THR A 423 15.01 -19.58 -21.69
N THR A 424 13.93 -20.11 -22.25
CA THR A 424 13.43 -19.72 -23.56
C THR A 424 12.82 -18.34 -23.52
N GLN A 425 13.12 -17.51 -24.53
CA GLN A 425 12.73 -16.10 -24.59
C GLN A 425 12.02 -15.78 -25.91
N ILE A 426 11.13 -14.79 -25.87
CA ILE A 426 10.48 -14.22 -27.06
C ILE A 426 10.81 -12.74 -27.14
N ILE A 427 11.17 -12.28 -28.34
CA ILE A 427 11.36 -10.84 -28.64
C ILE A 427 10.41 -10.48 -29.78
N ASP A 428 9.48 -9.56 -29.52
CA ASP A 428 8.54 -9.01 -30.52
C ASP A 428 9.14 -7.72 -31.12
N TYR A 429 9.34 -7.73 -32.43
CA TYR A 429 9.92 -6.59 -33.15
C TYR A 429 8.90 -5.71 -33.86
N GLY A 430 7.63 -6.12 -33.89
CA GLY A 430 6.65 -5.44 -34.73
C GLY A 430 5.24 -5.31 -34.18
N SER A 431 5.01 -5.54 -32.89
CA SER A 431 3.68 -5.54 -32.26
C SER A 431 2.76 -6.63 -32.83
N HIS A 432 3.14 -7.88 -32.64
CA HIS A 432 2.36 -9.07 -33.02
C HIS A 432 1.81 -9.81 -31.78
N PRO A 433 0.93 -9.16 -30.99
CA PRO A 433 0.50 -9.68 -29.69
C PRO A 433 -0.22 -11.04 -29.79
N GLY A 434 -0.94 -11.29 -30.85
CA GLY A 434 -1.62 -12.57 -31.07
C GLY A 434 -0.64 -13.72 -31.29
N THR A 435 0.39 -13.53 -32.13
CA THR A 435 1.45 -14.52 -32.37
C THR A 435 2.27 -14.76 -31.09
N VAL A 436 2.65 -13.69 -30.40
CA VAL A 436 3.40 -13.78 -29.14
C VAL A 436 2.60 -14.56 -28.09
N GLN A 437 1.33 -14.24 -27.89
CA GLN A 437 0.46 -14.96 -26.94
C GLN A 437 0.30 -16.44 -27.31
N TYR A 438 0.21 -16.73 -28.59
CA TYR A 438 0.14 -18.12 -29.05
C TYR A 438 1.41 -18.88 -28.73
N LEU A 439 2.59 -18.32 -29.03
CA LEU A 439 3.89 -18.92 -28.72
C LEU A 439 4.11 -19.11 -27.24
N ILE A 440 3.73 -18.14 -26.40
CA ILE A 440 3.74 -18.24 -24.94
C ILE A 440 3.00 -19.49 -24.47
N ARG A 441 1.78 -19.69 -24.98
CA ARG A 441 0.93 -20.82 -24.59
C ARG A 441 1.45 -22.14 -25.15
N LEU A 442 1.80 -22.16 -26.44
CA LEU A 442 2.24 -23.37 -27.15
C LEU A 442 3.54 -23.92 -26.58
N MET A 443 4.47 -23.03 -26.25
CA MET A 443 5.80 -23.39 -25.77
C MET A 443 5.91 -23.27 -24.22
N ASN A 444 4.83 -22.93 -23.53
CA ASN A 444 4.80 -22.72 -22.07
C ASN A 444 5.90 -21.74 -21.57
N ILE A 445 6.09 -20.64 -22.31
CA ILE A 445 7.12 -19.63 -22.01
C ILE A 445 6.57 -18.66 -20.95
N PRO A 446 7.28 -18.43 -19.84
CA PRO A 446 6.87 -17.43 -18.87
C PRO A 446 6.76 -16.04 -19.52
N PRO A 447 5.70 -15.26 -19.24
CA PRO A 447 5.55 -13.88 -19.77
C PRO A 447 6.73 -12.94 -19.47
N LEU A 448 7.48 -13.20 -18.40
CA LEU A 448 8.71 -12.47 -18.05
C LEU A 448 9.83 -12.64 -19.07
N ASN A 449 9.79 -13.70 -19.85
CA ASN A 449 10.77 -13.99 -20.90
C ASN A 449 10.34 -13.40 -22.24
N VAL A 450 9.36 -12.50 -22.24
CA VAL A 450 8.90 -11.79 -23.45
C VAL A 450 9.34 -10.33 -23.36
N SER A 451 9.96 -9.85 -24.43
CA SER A 451 10.42 -8.47 -24.55
C SER A 451 10.08 -7.90 -25.93
N THR A 452 10.12 -6.58 -26.03
CA THR A 452 10.01 -5.89 -27.32
C THR A 452 11.37 -5.40 -27.75
N GLY A 453 11.64 -5.41 -29.06
CA GLY A 453 12.92 -4.98 -29.61
C GLY A 453 12.77 -4.26 -30.97
N SER A 454 13.88 -3.99 -31.62
CA SER A 454 13.93 -3.51 -32.99
C SER A 454 14.77 -4.47 -33.83
N ASN A 455 14.23 -4.92 -34.97
CA ASN A 455 14.97 -5.74 -35.93
C ASN A 455 15.35 -4.86 -37.15
N PRO A 456 16.58 -4.35 -37.24
CA PRO A 456 17.00 -3.50 -38.35
C PRO A 456 17.03 -4.24 -39.71
N ALA A 457 17.23 -5.54 -39.71
CA ALA A 457 17.26 -6.32 -40.91
C ALA A 457 15.88 -6.63 -41.52
N GLY A 458 14.84 -6.64 -40.67
CA GLY A 458 13.45 -6.85 -41.11
C GLY A 458 13.15 -8.24 -41.66
N ASP A 459 13.97 -9.23 -41.38
CA ASP A 459 13.85 -10.58 -41.94
C ASP A 459 12.78 -11.41 -41.24
N PHE A 460 12.46 -11.08 -40.02
CA PHE A 460 11.44 -11.70 -39.17
C PHE A 460 10.84 -10.67 -38.20
N ASP A 461 9.66 -10.98 -37.70
CA ASP A 461 8.86 -10.08 -36.87
C ASP A 461 8.88 -10.49 -35.37
N VAL A 462 9.02 -11.79 -35.11
CA VAL A 462 9.14 -12.34 -33.75
C VAL A 462 10.34 -13.29 -33.70
N LEU A 463 11.17 -13.15 -32.67
CA LEU A 463 12.31 -14.04 -32.42
C LEU A 463 12.05 -14.90 -31.18
N VAL A 464 12.21 -16.20 -31.30
CA VAL A 464 12.25 -17.17 -30.19
C VAL A 464 13.68 -17.63 -29.99
N ILE A 465 14.25 -17.38 -28.81
CA ILE A 465 15.56 -17.90 -28.40
C ILE A 465 15.31 -19.10 -27.48
N LEU A 466 15.71 -20.27 -27.86
CA LEU A 466 15.53 -21.50 -27.10
C LEU A 466 16.52 -21.59 -25.95
N GLY A 467 16.03 -21.81 -24.74
CA GLY A 467 16.81 -22.10 -23.56
C GLY A 467 16.85 -23.58 -23.20
N SER A 468 17.62 -23.95 -22.17
CA SER A 468 17.73 -25.36 -21.72
C SER A 468 16.44 -25.86 -21.03
N ASP A 469 15.49 -25.01 -20.78
CA ASP A 469 14.14 -25.31 -20.28
C ASP A 469 13.19 -25.82 -21.38
N TRP A 470 13.52 -25.61 -22.65
CA TRP A 470 12.71 -26.06 -23.78
C TRP A 470 12.91 -27.52 -24.09
N GLN A 471 11.81 -28.25 -24.11
CA GLN A 471 11.73 -29.64 -24.62
C GLN A 471 10.55 -29.72 -25.57
N ILE A 472 10.77 -30.33 -26.73
CA ILE A 472 9.71 -30.51 -27.72
C ILE A 472 8.69 -31.50 -27.14
N PRO A 473 7.38 -31.15 -27.14
CA PRO A 473 6.31 -31.98 -26.56
C PRO A 473 6.16 -33.34 -27.23
#